data_85810a92037c469d8151db1850fd7393
#
_entry.id   85810a92037c469d8151db1850fd7393
#
_cell.length_a   1.000
_cell.length_b   1.000
_cell.length_c   1.000
_cell.angle_alpha   90.00
_cell.angle_beta   90.00
_cell.angle_gamma   90.00
#
_symmetry.space_group_name_H-M   'P 1'
#
loop_
_entity.id
_entity.type
_entity.pdbx_description
1 polymer ?
#
loop_
_entity_poly.entity_id
_entity_poly.type
_entity_poly.pdbx_seq_one_letter_code
_entity_poly.pdbx_strand_id
1 'polypeptide(L)'
;MQAELVIKNGLVILETGEVITDVAVQGGKIVAIGQDLSGERVIDATGLVVSPGMVDAHVHITDPGGGYRDEWEGYVTGTAACAKGGVTTFMEMPLNQIPATVDKTSLEIKYKAGENKLKVDVGSFGGVVPTNLAGGIQELDEGGVSGYKCFLGTCGDRSIEGDFQNVDDYSLYEGMKQVAKTGKVLAIHAENAPITEK
;
A
#
# COMPACT_ATOMS: atom_id res chain seq x y z
N MET A 1 -17.88 -27.25 -15.56
CA MET A 1 -18.30 -25.88 -15.18
C MET A 1 -17.47 -24.95 -16.05
N GLN A 2 -18.07 -24.08 -16.83
CA GLN A 2 -17.36 -23.15 -17.69
C GLN A 2 -17.00 -21.93 -16.85
N ALA A 3 -15.73 -21.61 -16.75
CA ALA A 3 -15.24 -20.44 -16.00
C ALA A 3 -15.53 -19.13 -16.76
N GLU A 4 -15.58 -18.00 -16.06
CA GLU A 4 -15.70 -16.68 -16.70
C GLU A 4 -14.45 -16.34 -17.52
N LEU A 5 -13.28 -16.71 -17.01
CA LEU A 5 -12.00 -16.43 -17.63
C LEU A 5 -11.08 -17.63 -17.48
N VAL A 6 -10.37 -17.99 -18.55
CA VAL A 6 -9.25 -18.92 -18.51
C VAL A 6 -8.02 -18.27 -19.14
N ILE A 7 -6.89 -18.32 -18.43
CA ILE A 7 -5.57 -17.98 -18.94
C ILE A 7 -4.92 -19.30 -19.34
N LYS A 8 -4.61 -19.49 -20.62
CA LYS A 8 -4.14 -20.76 -21.19
C LYS A 8 -2.65 -20.76 -21.51
N ASN A 9 -2.05 -21.92 -21.40
CA ASN A 9 -0.70 -22.22 -21.90
C ASN A 9 0.42 -21.37 -21.29
N GLY A 10 0.19 -20.67 -20.19
CA GLY A 10 1.21 -19.83 -19.57
C GLY A 10 2.17 -20.61 -18.67
N LEU A 11 3.38 -20.11 -18.50
CA LEU A 11 4.29 -20.56 -17.44
C LEU A 11 3.79 -20.02 -16.11
N VAL A 12 3.00 -20.81 -15.40
CA VAL A 12 2.36 -20.42 -14.13
C VAL A 12 3.33 -20.61 -12.97
N ILE A 13 3.50 -19.55 -12.18
CA ILE A 13 4.35 -19.54 -10.99
C ILE A 13 3.50 -19.92 -9.76
N LEU A 14 3.83 -21.04 -9.13
CA LEU A 14 3.18 -21.56 -7.94
C LEU A 14 4.17 -21.62 -6.77
N GLU A 15 3.67 -21.76 -5.54
CA GLU A 15 4.52 -22.00 -4.36
C GLU A 15 5.41 -23.24 -4.49
N THR A 16 4.95 -24.23 -5.25
CA THR A 16 5.66 -25.50 -5.48
C THR A 16 6.63 -25.49 -6.65
N GLY A 17 6.73 -24.38 -7.39
CA GLY A 17 7.55 -24.25 -8.59
C GLY A 17 6.76 -23.72 -9.78
N GLU A 18 7.32 -23.85 -10.97
CA GLU A 18 6.74 -23.35 -12.22
C GLU A 18 6.24 -24.50 -13.10
N VAL A 19 5.13 -24.28 -13.78
CA VAL A 19 4.52 -25.29 -14.68
C VAL A 19 3.78 -24.62 -15.82
N ILE A 20 3.88 -25.17 -17.03
CA ILE A 20 3.04 -24.71 -18.16
C ILE A 20 1.65 -25.34 -17.99
N THR A 21 0.65 -24.48 -17.73
CA THR A 21 -0.72 -24.92 -17.44
C THR A 21 -1.72 -23.79 -17.66
N ASP A 22 -3.02 -24.08 -17.45
CA ASP A 22 -4.08 -23.10 -17.52
C ASP A 22 -4.52 -22.69 -16.12
N VAL A 23 -5.04 -21.46 -15.99
CA VAL A 23 -5.64 -20.90 -14.77
C VAL A 23 -7.07 -20.46 -15.06
N ALA A 24 -8.05 -21.04 -14.36
CA ALA A 24 -9.46 -20.67 -14.47
C ALA A 24 -9.90 -19.75 -13.33
N VAL A 25 -10.62 -18.68 -13.67
CA VAL A 25 -11.14 -17.68 -12.74
C VAL A 25 -12.66 -17.62 -12.84
N GLN A 26 -13.32 -17.57 -11.69
CA GLN A 26 -14.76 -17.41 -11.53
C GLN A 26 -15.07 -16.54 -10.33
N GLY A 27 -15.90 -15.51 -10.50
CA GLY A 27 -16.26 -14.59 -9.40
C GLY A 27 -15.05 -13.91 -8.75
N GLY A 28 -14.03 -13.53 -9.55
CA GLY A 28 -12.80 -12.91 -9.07
C GLY A 28 -11.83 -13.83 -8.32
N LYS A 29 -12.07 -15.16 -8.34
CA LYS A 29 -11.23 -16.15 -7.65
C LYS A 29 -10.69 -17.20 -8.60
N ILE A 30 -9.46 -17.66 -8.37
CA ILE A 30 -8.91 -18.83 -9.04
C ILE A 30 -9.70 -20.06 -8.54
N VAL A 31 -10.34 -20.77 -9.45
CA VAL A 31 -11.17 -21.94 -9.15
C VAL A 31 -10.54 -23.26 -9.63
N ALA A 32 -9.62 -23.20 -10.58
CA ALA A 32 -8.85 -24.35 -11.04
C ALA A 32 -7.51 -23.94 -11.63
N ILE A 33 -6.51 -24.81 -11.48
CA ILE A 33 -5.23 -24.77 -12.18
C ILE A 33 -5.04 -26.19 -12.75
N GLY A 34 -4.83 -26.32 -14.06
CA GLY A 34 -4.73 -27.62 -14.72
C GLY A 34 -4.70 -27.50 -16.23
N GLN A 35 -4.78 -28.62 -16.93
CA GLN A 35 -4.77 -28.66 -18.40
C GLN A 35 -6.19 -28.64 -18.96
N ASP A 36 -6.33 -28.16 -20.20
CA ASP A 36 -7.56 -28.21 -20.98
C ASP A 36 -8.77 -27.53 -20.33
N LEU A 37 -8.54 -26.49 -19.52
CA LEU A 37 -9.61 -25.73 -18.90
C LEU A 37 -10.37 -24.91 -19.95
N SER A 38 -11.69 -24.71 -19.73
CA SER A 38 -12.56 -23.96 -20.62
C SER A 38 -13.26 -22.80 -19.92
N GLY A 39 -13.41 -21.69 -20.62
CA GLY A 39 -14.04 -20.48 -20.11
C GLY A 39 -14.75 -19.69 -21.20
N GLU A 40 -15.58 -18.74 -20.79
CA GLU A 40 -16.27 -17.81 -21.69
C GLU A 40 -15.29 -16.87 -22.38
N ARG A 41 -14.32 -16.38 -21.62
CA ARG A 41 -13.20 -15.57 -22.10
C ARG A 41 -11.91 -16.35 -21.96
N VAL A 42 -11.07 -16.31 -22.99
CA VAL A 42 -9.78 -16.98 -23.01
C VAL A 42 -8.68 -15.96 -23.28
N ILE A 43 -7.61 -16.01 -22.49
CA ILE A 43 -6.35 -15.31 -22.72
C ILE A 43 -5.30 -16.37 -23.06
N ASP A 44 -4.74 -16.33 -24.26
CA ASP A 44 -3.60 -17.18 -24.59
C ASP A 44 -2.32 -16.55 -24.05
N ALA A 45 -1.69 -17.23 -23.11
CA ALA A 45 -0.43 -16.85 -22.47
C ALA A 45 0.76 -17.70 -22.97
N THR A 46 0.67 -18.28 -24.16
CA THR A 46 1.78 -19.04 -24.74
C THR A 46 3.06 -18.22 -24.79
N GLY A 47 4.12 -18.70 -24.15
CA GLY A 47 5.41 -18.02 -24.04
C GLY A 47 5.46 -16.88 -23.03
N LEU A 48 4.39 -16.66 -22.25
CA LEU A 48 4.32 -15.66 -21.20
C LEU A 48 4.37 -16.33 -19.81
N VAL A 49 4.81 -15.54 -18.83
CA VAL A 49 4.77 -15.91 -17.41
C VAL A 49 3.44 -15.46 -16.81
N VAL A 50 2.77 -16.34 -16.10
CA VAL A 50 1.56 -16.04 -15.31
C VAL A 50 1.93 -16.16 -13.83
N SER A 51 2.05 -15.03 -13.16
CA SER A 51 2.41 -14.96 -11.74
C SER A 51 1.30 -14.32 -10.93
N PRO A 52 1.28 -14.48 -9.60
CA PRO A 52 0.53 -13.60 -8.73
C PRO A 52 0.86 -12.15 -9.03
N GLY A 53 -0.12 -11.25 -8.87
CA GLY A 53 0.12 -9.81 -8.99
C GLY A 53 1.17 -9.37 -7.98
N MET A 54 2.01 -8.41 -8.36
CA MET A 54 3.02 -7.87 -7.46
C MET A 54 2.37 -7.08 -6.33
N VAL A 55 2.94 -7.22 -5.13
CA VAL A 55 2.60 -6.42 -3.95
C VAL A 55 3.75 -5.47 -3.68
N ASP A 56 3.50 -4.17 -3.75
CA ASP A 56 4.47 -3.14 -3.39
C ASP A 56 4.19 -2.64 -1.98
N ALA A 57 5.10 -2.88 -1.06
CA ALA A 57 4.93 -2.55 0.35
C ALA A 57 5.30 -1.10 0.71
N HIS A 58 5.72 -0.26 -0.27
CA HIS A 58 6.19 1.10 0.01
C HIS A 58 5.94 2.05 -1.16
N VAL A 59 4.77 2.67 -1.21
CA VAL A 59 4.36 3.57 -2.29
C VAL A 59 3.94 4.93 -1.72
N HIS A 60 4.19 6.00 -2.49
CA HIS A 60 3.74 7.36 -2.21
C HIS A 60 2.92 7.86 -3.39
N ILE A 61 1.60 7.94 -3.23
CA ILE A 61 0.68 8.44 -4.28
C ILE A 61 0.33 9.91 -4.07
N THR A 62 0.28 10.37 -2.82
CA THR A 62 -0.02 11.76 -2.47
C THR A 62 -1.42 12.21 -2.90
N ASP A 63 -2.44 11.60 -2.31
CA ASP A 63 -3.84 12.02 -2.46
C ASP A 63 -4.53 11.86 -1.08
N PRO A 64 -5.12 12.92 -0.50
CA PRO A 64 -5.24 14.28 -1.05
C PRO A 64 -3.97 15.13 -0.91
N GLY A 65 -3.83 16.13 -1.78
CA GLY A 65 -2.73 17.09 -1.73
C GLY A 65 -2.96 18.26 -0.75
N GLY A 66 -4.20 18.44 -0.28
CA GLY A 66 -4.60 19.41 0.73
C GLY A 66 -4.41 20.89 0.35
N GLY A 67 -4.38 21.19 -0.93
CA GLY A 67 -4.11 22.55 -1.44
C GLY A 67 -2.62 22.88 -1.60
N TYR A 68 -1.74 22.00 -1.13
CA TYR A 68 -0.28 22.20 -1.18
C TYR A 68 0.41 21.31 -2.19
N ARG A 69 -0.17 20.13 -2.47
CA ARG A 69 0.40 19.09 -3.33
C ARG A 69 -0.64 18.50 -4.28
N ASP A 70 -1.66 19.27 -4.65
CA ASP A 70 -2.78 18.81 -5.47
C ASP A 70 -2.35 18.49 -6.93
N GLU A 71 -1.22 19.05 -7.38
CA GLU A 71 -0.63 18.75 -8.69
C GLU A 71 0.25 17.47 -8.70
N TRP A 72 0.44 16.83 -7.56
CA TRP A 72 1.17 15.57 -7.49
C TRP A 72 0.31 14.44 -8.07
N GLU A 73 0.90 13.23 -8.23
CA GLU A 73 0.32 12.19 -9.08
C GLU A 73 -1.13 11.81 -8.74
N GLY A 74 -1.46 11.57 -7.49
CA GLY A 74 -2.79 11.16 -7.04
C GLY A 74 -3.20 9.73 -7.44
N TYR A 75 -4.34 9.26 -6.89
CA TYR A 75 -4.78 7.86 -7.05
C TYR A 75 -5.14 7.47 -8.47
N VAL A 76 -5.72 8.37 -9.27
CA VAL A 76 -6.19 8.02 -10.62
C VAL A 76 -5.06 7.54 -11.51
N THR A 77 -3.97 8.32 -11.57
CA THR A 77 -2.81 8.02 -12.41
C THR A 77 -1.87 7.02 -11.75
N GLY A 78 -1.59 7.18 -10.46
CA GLY A 78 -0.71 6.29 -9.72
C GLY A 78 -1.19 4.84 -9.69
N THR A 79 -2.48 4.61 -9.39
CA THR A 79 -3.01 3.23 -9.40
C THR A 79 -3.12 2.66 -10.82
N ALA A 80 -3.36 3.50 -11.85
CA ALA A 80 -3.32 3.05 -13.23
C ALA A 80 -1.90 2.65 -13.67
N ALA A 81 -0.88 3.40 -13.23
CA ALA A 81 0.52 3.05 -13.47
C ALA A 81 0.90 1.74 -12.77
N CYS A 82 0.47 1.53 -11.51
CA CYS A 82 0.62 0.28 -10.78
C CYS A 82 0.01 -0.90 -11.56
N ALA A 83 -1.25 -0.78 -11.96
CA ALA A 83 -1.93 -1.82 -12.75
C ALA A 83 -1.19 -2.12 -14.06
N LYS A 84 -0.72 -1.10 -14.78
CA LYS A 84 0.06 -1.25 -16.02
C LYS A 84 1.38 -1.96 -15.78
N GLY A 85 2.02 -1.74 -14.63
CA GLY A 85 3.29 -2.37 -14.24
C GLY A 85 3.12 -3.77 -13.64
N GLY A 86 1.89 -4.27 -13.45
CA GLY A 86 1.62 -5.58 -12.85
C GLY A 86 1.58 -5.56 -11.30
N VAL A 87 1.62 -4.38 -10.68
CA VAL A 87 1.34 -4.22 -9.25
C VAL A 87 -0.17 -4.24 -9.05
N THR A 88 -0.67 -5.21 -8.31
CA THR A 88 -2.10 -5.39 -8.04
C THR A 88 -2.52 -4.94 -6.65
N THR A 89 -1.57 -4.78 -5.77
CA THR A 89 -1.77 -4.32 -4.39
C THR A 89 -0.58 -3.49 -3.95
N PHE A 90 -0.79 -2.38 -3.28
CA PHE A 90 0.30 -1.66 -2.64
C PHE A 90 -0.08 -1.10 -1.27
N MET A 91 0.96 -0.83 -0.47
CA MET A 91 0.83 -0.15 0.82
C MET A 91 1.29 1.29 0.68
N GLU A 92 0.34 2.21 0.81
CA GLU A 92 0.65 3.63 0.75
C GLU A 92 1.18 4.15 2.08
N MET A 93 2.28 4.90 1.99
CA MET A 93 2.91 5.53 3.15
C MET A 93 2.02 6.65 3.74
N PRO A 94 2.16 6.97 5.03
CA PRO A 94 1.29 7.91 5.72
C PRO A 94 1.63 9.39 5.46
N LEU A 95 2.55 9.65 4.57
CA LEU A 95 3.08 11.01 4.33
C LEU A 95 3.07 11.35 2.85
N ASN A 96 3.35 12.59 2.61
CA ASN A 96 3.21 13.46 1.46
C ASN A 96 1.77 13.89 1.18
N GLN A 97 0.74 13.10 1.45
CA GLN A 97 -0.64 13.63 1.46
C GLN A 97 -0.86 14.60 2.63
N ILE A 98 -1.80 15.50 2.47
CA ILE A 98 -2.20 16.50 3.47
C ILE A 98 -3.71 16.36 3.74
N PRO A 99 -4.11 16.03 4.98
CA PRO A 99 -3.27 15.77 6.14
C PRO A 99 -2.55 14.41 6.05
N ALA A 100 -1.37 14.32 6.67
CA ALA A 100 -0.67 13.06 6.86
C ALA A 100 -1.52 12.08 7.69
N THR A 101 -1.41 10.78 7.43
CA THR A 101 -2.25 9.75 8.07
C THR A 101 -1.71 9.42 9.47
N VAL A 102 -2.13 10.20 10.47
CA VAL A 102 -1.61 10.11 11.85
C VAL A 102 -2.68 9.83 12.91
N ASP A 103 -3.94 9.82 12.51
CA ASP A 103 -5.11 9.52 13.35
C ASP A 103 -6.25 8.95 12.51
N LYS A 104 -7.37 8.61 13.16
CA LYS A 104 -8.55 8.08 12.49
C LYS A 104 -9.15 9.07 11.47
N THR A 105 -9.18 10.35 11.80
CA THR A 105 -9.78 11.37 10.92
C THR A 105 -8.99 11.51 9.62
N SER A 106 -7.67 11.61 9.70
CA SER A 106 -6.79 11.66 8.53
C SER A 106 -6.83 10.38 7.69
N LEU A 107 -6.98 9.22 8.33
CA LEU A 107 -7.17 7.95 7.64
C LEU A 107 -8.51 7.90 6.87
N GLU A 108 -9.60 8.38 7.47
CA GLU A 108 -10.91 8.48 6.81
C GLU A 108 -10.87 9.45 5.60
N ILE A 109 -10.19 10.58 5.74
CA ILE A 109 -9.96 11.54 4.64
C ILE A 109 -9.21 10.85 3.49
N LYS A 110 -8.16 10.10 3.79
CA LYS A 110 -7.38 9.35 2.81
C LYS A 110 -8.24 8.30 2.08
N TYR A 111 -8.99 7.50 2.80
CA TYR A 111 -9.88 6.50 2.18
C TYR A 111 -10.93 7.14 1.28
N LYS A 112 -11.54 8.25 1.74
CA LYS A 112 -12.49 9.00 0.93
C LYS A 112 -11.85 9.59 -0.34
N ALA A 113 -10.61 10.03 -0.27
CA ALA A 113 -9.89 10.51 -1.45
C ALA A 113 -9.69 9.42 -2.51
N GLY A 114 -9.59 8.14 -2.09
CA GLY A 114 -9.47 6.98 -2.98
C GLY A 114 -10.78 6.47 -3.57
N GLU A 115 -11.96 6.88 -3.05
CA GLU A 115 -13.24 6.37 -3.50
C GLU A 115 -13.45 6.54 -5.02
N ASN A 116 -13.79 5.43 -5.71
CA ASN A 116 -14.01 5.36 -7.17
C ASN A 116 -12.81 5.73 -8.05
N LYS A 117 -11.61 5.90 -7.47
CA LYS A 117 -10.38 6.23 -8.22
C LYS A 117 -9.46 5.04 -8.42
N LEU A 118 -9.48 4.06 -7.51
CA LEU A 118 -8.51 2.98 -7.44
C LEU A 118 -8.66 1.99 -8.60
N LYS A 119 -7.54 1.58 -9.17
CA LYS A 119 -7.44 0.53 -10.22
C LYS A 119 -6.82 -0.76 -9.68
N VAL A 120 -6.23 -0.71 -8.49
CA VAL A 120 -5.61 -1.81 -7.76
C VAL A 120 -5.98 -1.71 -6.28
N ASP A 121 -5.75 -2.75 -5.51
CA ASP A 121 -5.99 -2.72 -4.06
C ASP A 121 -4.95 -1.85 -3.35
N VAL A 122 -5.41 -1.04 -2.41
CA VAL A 122 -4.57 -0.10 -1.66
C VAL A 122 -4.76 -0.31 -0.17
N GLY A 123 -3.68 -0.69 0.52
CA GLY A 123 -3.58 -0.61 1.97
C GLY A 123 -2.94 0.71 2.41
N SER A 124 -3.05 1.05 3.67
CA SER A 124 -2.46 2.26 4.21
C SER A 124 -1.55 1.96 5.40
N PHE A 125 -0.44 2.67 5.48
CA PHE A 125 0.35 2.78 6.71
C PHE A 125 -0.13 3.98 7.52
N GLY A 126 -0.07 3.84 8.86
CA GLY A 126 -0.25 4.94 9.79
C GLY A 126 1.08 5.57 10.17
N GLY A 127 1.10 6.86 10.43
CA GLY A 127 2.28 7.55 10.93
C GLY A 127 2.47 7.37 12.43
N VAL A 128 3.73 7.28 12.86
CA VAL A 128 4.12 7.49 14.26
C VAL A 128 4.82 8.84 14.31
N VAL A 129 4.20 9.79 15.00
CA VAL A 129 4.66 11.18 15.13
C VAL A 129 4.55 11.62 16.59
N PRO A 130 5.26 12.68 17.03
CA PRO A 130 5.19 13.10 18.44
C PRO A 130 3.77 13.45 18.92
N THR A 131 2.91 13.91 18.03
CA THR A 131 1.57 14.42 18.35
C THR A 131 0.52 13.32 18.50
N ASN A 132 0.77 12.08 18.03
CA ASN A 132 -0.24 11.01 18.08
C ASN A 132 0.02 9.91 19.11
N LEU A 133 1.01 10.08 19.98
CA LEU A 133 1.33 9.12 21.03
C LEU A 133 0.21 8.97 22.09
N ALA A 134 -0.70 9.93 22.19
CA ALA A 134 -1.83 9.92 23.14
C ALA A 134 -3.10 9.27 22.55
N GLY A 135 -2.96 8.12 21.86
CA GLY A 135 -4.10 7.33 21.37
C GLY A 135 -4.22 7.21 19.84
N GLY A 136 -3.62 8.09 19.07
CA GLY A 136 -3.73 8.07 17.60
C GLY A 136 -3.21 6.78 16.95
N ILE A 137 -2.19 6.15 17.53
CA ILE A 137 -1.68 4.85 17.06
C ILE A 137 -2.75 3.76 17.22
N GLN A 138 -3.48 3.75 18.34
CA GLN A 138 -4.58 2.81 18.54
C GLN A 138 -5.75 3.09 17.60
N GLU A 139 -6.10 4.36 17.39
CA GLU A 139 -7.15 4.76 16.44
C GLU A 139 -6.83 4.30 15.01
N LEU A 140 -5.57 4.41 14.59
CA LEU A 140 -5.10 3.91 13.30
C LEU A 140 -5.17 2.38 13.22
N ASP A 141 -4.86 1.68 14.31
CA ASP A 141 -4.98 0.21 14.37
C ASP A 141 -6.42 -0.24 14.19
N GLU A 142 -7.34 0.38 14.91
CA GLU A 142 -8.79 0.15 14.80
C GLU A 142 -9.34 0.53 13.42
N GLY A 143 -8.73 1.54 12.77
CA GLY A 143 -9.02 1.95 11.40
C GLY A 143 -8.50 1.01 10.32
N GLY A 144 -7.70 0.00 10.69
CA GLY A 144 -7.26 -1.08 9.79
C GLY A 144 -6.00 -0.76 8.98
N VAL A 145 -5.11 0.12 9.46
CA VAL A 145 -3.80 0.31 8.81
C VAL A 145 -3.01 -1.00 8.77
N SER A 146 -2.22 -1.20 7.71
CA SER A 146 -1.44 -2.43 7.50
C SER A 146 -0.11 -2.43 8.28
N GLY A 147 0.36 -1.28 8.71
CA GLY A 147 1.61 -1.08 9.42
C GLY A 147 1.82 0.39 9.76
N TYR A 148 3.00 0.71 10.24
CA TYR A 148 3.33 2.06 10.69
C TYR A 148 4.64 2.54 10.09
N LYS A 149 4.80 3.86 9.99
CA LYS A 149 6.00 4.53 9.49
C LYS A 149 6.39 5.69 10.39
N CYS A 150 7.70 5.86 10.62
CA CYS A 150 8.26 7.08 11.19
C CYS A 150 9.58 7.49 10.51
N PHE A 151 10.04 8.69 10.82
CA PHE A 151 11.30 9.27 10.35
C PHE A 151 12.14 9.72 11.53
N LEU A 152 13.47 9.51 11.44
CA LEU A 152 14.44 9.99 12.44
C LEU A 152 15.09 11.31 12.01
N GLY A 153 15.28 11.51 10.71
CA GLY A 153 15.73 12.79 10.16
C GLY A 153 14.57 13.76 9.97
N THR A 154 14.87 15.05 9.77
CA THR A 154 13.88 16.09 9.51
C THR A 154 13.04 15.75 8.28
N CYS A 155 11.74 15.78 8.42
CA CYS A 155 10.79 15.55 7.33
C CYS A 155 9.56 16.44 7.47
N GLY A 156 8.86 16.61 6.34
CA GLY A 156 7.71 17.47 6.23
C GLY A 156 8.04 18.96 6.28
N ASP A 157 7.06 19.79 6.00
CA ASP A 157 7.15 21.23 6.10
C ASP A 157 6.32 21.70 7.31
N ARG A 158 7.00 22.22 8.33
CA ARG A 158 6.35 22.67 9.58
C ARG A 158 5.46 23.90 9.39
N SER A 159 5.54 24.58 8.25
CA SER A 159 4.64 25.68 7.89
C SER A 159 3.30 25.19 7.31
N ILE A 160 3.22 23.91 6.94
CA ILE A 160 2.00 23.27 6.42
C ILE A 160 1.32 22.52 7.57
N GLU A 161 0.12 22.97 7.92
CA GLU A 161 -0.69 22.28 8.92
C GLU A 161 -1.07 20.88 8.44
N GLY A 162 -0.87 19.90 9.30
CA GLY A 162 -1.16 18.50 8.99
C GLY A 162 -0.07 17.75 8.19
N ASP A 163 1.08 18.38 7.92
CA ASP A 163 2.20 17.65 7.31
C ASP A 163 2.90 16.72 8.32
N PHE A 164 3.59 15.73 7.79
CA PHE A 164 4.23 14.67 8.57
C PHE A 164 5.42 15.20 9.39
N GLN A 165 5.58 14.72 10.62
CA GLN A 165 6.66 15.13 11.51
C GLN A 165 7.59 13.95 11.84
N ASN A 166 8.90 14.23 11.93
CA ASN A 166 9.86 13.27 12.45
C ASN A 166 9.71 13.07 13.96
N VAL A 167 10.18 11.92 14.44
CA VAL A 167 10.24 11.60 15.87
C VAL A 167 11.63 11.89 16.45
N ASP A 168 11.67 12.24 17.72
CA ASP A 168 12.87 12.16 18.56
C ASP A 168 12.99 10.76 19.22
N ASP A 169 14.06 10.52 19.94
CA ASP A 169 14.34 9.23 20.59
C ASP A 169 13.22 8.81 21.57
N TYR A 170 12.65 9.76 22.30
CA TYR A 170 11.57 9.50 23.24
C TYR A 170 10.28 9.12 22.49
N SER A 171 9.90 9.88 21.50
CA SER A 171 8.72 9.63 20.68
C SER A 171 8.84 8.31 19.91
N LEU A 172 10.04 7.99 19.39
CA LEU A 172 10.31 6.70 18.78
C LEU A 172 10.08 5.56 19.78
N TYR A 173 10.68 5.64 20.95
CA TYR A 173 10.58 4.60 21.99
C TYR A 173 9.13 4.36 22.43
N GLU A 174 8.40 5.42 22.74
CA GLU A 174 6.99 5.31 23.13
C GLU A 174 6.10 4.82 21.99
N GLY A 175 6.36 5.30 20.76
CA GLY A 175 5.67 4.81 19.57
C GLY A 175 5.91 3.33 19.32
N MET A 176 7.15 2.85 19.41
CA MET A 176 7.47 1.43 19.29
C MET A 176 6.73 0.56 20.31
N LYS A 177 6.62 1.01 21.55
CA LYS A 177 5.86 0.28 22.60
C LYS A 177 4.37 0.16 22.26
N GLN A 178 3.80 1.18 21.62
CA GLN A 178 2.40 1.15 21.21
C GLN A 178 2.21 0.28 19.97
N VAL A 179 3.04 0.43 18.96
CA VAL A 179 3.00 -0.40 17.75
C VAL A 179 3.19 -1.87 18.08
N ALA A 180 4.07 -2.21 19.02
CA ALA A 180 4.28 -3.60 19.45
C ALA A 180 2.98 -4.28 19.98
N LYS A 181 2.04 -3.51 20.51
CA LYS A 181 0.75 -4.06 20.98
C LYS A 181 -0.18 -4.44 19.85
N THR A 182 -0.01 -3.84 18.67
CA THR A 182 -0.84 -4.11 17.48
C THR A 182 -0.39 -5.37 16.72
N GLY A 183 0.81 -5.86 16.98
CA GLY A 183 1.43 -6.96 16.23
C GLY A 183 1.85 -6.58 14.81
N LYS A 184 1.74 -5.31 14.42
CA LYS A 184 2.10 -4.79 13.09
C LYS A 184 3.54 -4.29 13.05
N VAL A 185 4.05 -4.12 11.84
CA VAL A 185 5.41 -3.62 11.60
C VAL A 185 5.48 -2.10 11.76
N LEU A 186 6.60 -1.61 12.31
CA LEU A 186 7.02 -0.22 12.22
C LEU A 186 8.18 -0.12 11.23
N ALA A 187 7.97 0.54 10.11
CA ALA A 187 9.01 0.90 9.15
C ALA A 187 9.64 2.24 9.57
N ILE A 188 10.96 2.30 9.62
CA ILE A 188 11.70 3.48 10.07
C ILE A 188 12.55 4.01 8.92
N HIS A 189 12.39 5.30 8.58
CA HIS A 189 13.37 6.00 7.76
C HIS A 189 14.50 6.45 8.68
N ALA A 190 15.52 5.62 8.76
CA ALA A 190 16.52 5.63 9.83
C ALA A 190 17.76 6.48 9.44
N GLU A 191 17.54 7.72 9.05
CA GLU A 191 18.62 8.67 8.83
C GLU A 191 19.29 9.08 10.15
N ASN A 192 20.57 9.33 10.10
CA ASN A 192 21.29 9.96 11.20
C ASN A 192 21.30 11.47 11.01
N ALA A 193 20.30 12.18 11.54
CA ALA A 193 20.13 13.62 11.38
C ALA A 193 21.41 14.43 11.71
N PRO A 194 22.17 14.16 12.79
CA PRO A 194 23.46 14.81 13.05
C PRO A 194 24.49 14.69 11.93
N ILE A 195 24.36 13.72 11.04
CA ILE A 195 25.27 13.53 9.89
C ILE A 195 24.66 14.10 8.61
N THR A 196 23.39 13.84 8.36
CA THR A 196 22.74 14.18 7.09
C THR A 196 22.30 15.65 7.00
N GLU A 197 22.13 16.32 8.12
CA GLU A 197 21.64 17.72 8.21
C GLU A 197 22.77 18.75 8.49
N LYS A 198 24.02 18.43 8.17
CA LYS A 198 25.18 19.35 8.32
C LYS A 198 25.50 20.10 7.05
#